data_85b449424df9cf7fc7d32477a5d36c52
#
_entry.id   85b449424df9cf7fc7d32477a5d36c52
#
_cell.length_a   1.000
_cell.length_b   1.000
_cell.length_c   1.000
_cell.angle_alpha   90.00
_cell.angle_beta   90.00
_cell.angle_gamma   90.00
#
_symmetry.space_group_name_H-M   'P 1'
#
loop_
_entity.id
_entity.type
_entity.pdbx_description
1 polymer ?
#
loop_
_entity_poly.entity_id
_entity_poly.type
_entity_poly.pdbx_seq_one_letter_code
_entity_poly.pdbx_strand_id
1 'polypeptide(L)'
;KAAAEAAAQAEEQVSENDVPVVASAYADIAIAQVDNYVNVRSEPNTDSEVLGKLYNNSAATVLETTEDGWYKITSGSVTGYVKCEYVVTGDEELAKKVSTRYATVTTTTLYVRMEPSTEAGILTMLGEGDDFVVVDDSMKDSGWVIVTTEEGDGYVSTDYVNLWTDYVTAESKAEEEARLAKEEAERQAAAAAAAKAKQKSSKSSTSSDGTSSSGGSSASYAAPSGSNGQAVASYASQFIGNPYVYGGSSLTNGTDC
;
A
#
# COMPACT_ATOMS: atom_id res chain seq x y z
N LYS A 1 75.57 -17.63 -26.25
CA LYS A 1 75.25 -16.22 -25.90
C LYS A 1 74.08 -15.71 -26.77
N ALA A 2 72.94 -16.36 -26.70
CA ALA A 2 71.74 -15.93 -27.36
C ALA A 2 70.56 -16.77 -26.84
N ALA A 3 70.45 -16.94 -25.52
CA ALA A 3 69.35 -17.68 -24.90
C ALA A 3 69.08 -17.19 -23.48
N ALA A 4 69.26 -15.90 -23.24
CA ALA A 4 69.04 -15.30 -21.93
C ALA A 4 68.35 -13.89 -22.00
N GLU A 5 67.60 -13.58 -23.11
CA GLU A 5 66.99 -12.25 -23.29
C GLU A 5 65.53 -12.32 -23.76
N ALA A 6 64.86 -13.45 -23.51
CA ALA A 6 63.43 -13.61 -23.85
C ALA A 6 62.54 -13.94 -22.64
N ALA A 7 62.92 -13.52 -21.43
CA ALA A 7 62.19 -13.84 -20.21
C ALA A 7 61.93 -12.59 -19.33
N ALA A 8 61.70 -11.42 -19.93
CA ALA A 8 61.40 -10.22 -19.16
C ALA A 8 60.53 -9.26 -19.97
N GLN A 9 59.29 -9.65 -20.33
CA GLN A 9 58.18 -8.74 -20.73
C GLN A 9 56.88 -9.56 -20.81
N ALA A 10 56.48 -10.13 -19.69
CA ALA A 10 55.07 -10.41 -19.43
C ALA A 10 54.68 -9.45 -18.29
N GLU A 11 54.62 -8.17 -18.60
CA GLU A 11 53.91 -7.21 -17.74
C GLU A 11 52.44 -7.58 -17.80
N GLU A 12 52.00 -8.10 -16.70
CA GLU A 12 50.65 -8.35 -16.27
C GLU A 12 49.81 -7.07 -16.45
N GLN A 13 49.05 -6.98 -17.53
CA GLN A 13 47.96 -6.01 -17.64
C GLN A 13 46.86 -6.43 -16.66
N VAL A 14 46.98 -5.99 -15.41
CA VAL A 14 45.88 -5.98 -14.47
C VAL A 14 44.84 -5.03 -15.05
N SER A 15 43.79 -5.60 -15.60
CA SER A 15 42.60 -4.89 -16.03
C SER A 15 42.02 -4.19 -14.80
N GLU A 16 42.03 -2.87 -14.78
CA GLU A 16 41.50 -1.98 -13.73
C GLU A 16 39.97 -2.02 -13.60
N ASN A 17 39.32 -3.12 -13.99
CA ASN A 17 37.86 -3.25 -13.98
C ASN A 17 37.34 -4.47 -13.21
N ASP A 18 38.14 -5.04 -12.30
CA ASP A 18 37.64 -6.07 -11.39
C ASP A 18 37.32 -5.47 -10.01
N VAL A 19 36.49 -4.42 -10.02
CA VAL A 19 35.73 -4.04 -8.84
C VAL A 19 34.67 -5.12 -8.70
N PRO A 20 34.62 -5.91 -7.60
CA PRO A 20 33.51 -6.83 -7.39
C PRO A 20 32.23 -6.03 -7.43
N VAL A 21 31.41 -6.25 -8.46
CA VAL A 21 30.05 -5.71 -8.52
C VAL A 21 29.32 -6.38 -7.37
N VAL A 22 29.26 -5.69 -6.24
CA VAL A 22 28.39 -6.10 -5.14
C VAL A 22 26.99 -6.05 -5.74
N ALA A 23 26.40 -7.23 -5.99
CA ALA A 23 25.06 -7.31 -6.52
C ALA A 23 24.14 -6.45 -5.61
N SER A 24 23.50 -5.45 -6.20
CA SER A 24 22.57 -4.60 -5.46
C SER A 24 21.52 -5.50 -4.79
N ALA A 25 21.16 -5.20 -3.55
CA ALA A 25 20.08 -5.89 -2.86
C ALA A 25 18.74 -5.85 -3.63
N TYR A 26 18.67 -5.01 -4.65
CA TYR A 26 17.50 -4.81 -5.52
C TYR A 26 17.64 -5.48 -6.89
N ALA A 27 18.75 -6.17 -7.17
CA ALA A 27 19.05 -6.74 -8.50
C ALA A 27 17.95 -7.69 -9.00
N ASP A 28 17.36 -8.47 -8.10
CA ASP A 28 16.31 -9.44 -8.41
C ASP A 28 14.89 -8.90 -8.20
N ILE A 29 14.74 -7.62 -7.86
CA ILE A 29 13.44 -7.00 -7.69
C ILE A 29 12.96 -6.46 -9.04
N ALA A 30 11.79 -6.92 -9.48
CA ALA A 30 11.06 -6.44 -10.65
C ALA A 30 9.83 -5.65 -10.20
N ILE A 31 9.65 -4.45 -10.71
CA ILE A 31 8.53 -3.58 -10.38
C ILE A 31 7.70 -3.34 -11.63
N ALA A 32 6.42 -3.62 -11.57
CA ALA A 32 5.51 -3.41 -12.69
C ALA A 32 5.35 -1.91 -12.97
N GLN A 33 5.55 -1.53 -14.24
CA GLN A 33 5.37 -0.17 -14.74
C GLN A 33 4.36 -0.22 -15.89
N VAL A 34 3.08 -0.20 -15.54
CA VAL A 34 1.93 -0.37 -16.45
C VAL A 34 0.81 0.58 -16.05
N ASP A 35 -0.15 0.83 -16.92
CA ASP A 35 -1.27 1.74 -16.58
C ASP A 35 -2.17 1.18 -15.49
N ASN A 36 -2.39 -0.14 -15.45
CA ASN A 36 -3.24 -0.79 -14.45
C ASN A 36 -2.58 -2.06 -13.91
N TYR A 37 -2.52 -3.13 -14.69
CA TYR A 37 -1.88 -4.40 -14.31
C TYR A 37 -1.32 -5.14 -15.51
N VAL A 38 -0.41 -6.09 -15.25
CA VAL A 38 0.05 -7.11 -16.18
C VAL A 38 -0.34 -8.49 -15.65
N ASN A 39 -0.71 -9.40 -16.56
CA ASN A 39 -1.03 -10.78 -16.20
C ASN A 39 0.23 -11.57 -15.88
N VAL A 40 0.23 -12.27 -14.76
CA VAL A 40 1.21 -13.31 -14.44
C VAL A 40 0.67 -14.63 -14.96
N ARG A 41 1.45 -15.34 -15.79
CA ARG A 41 1.02 -16.50 -16.57
C ARG A 41 1.73 -17.78 -16.15
N SER A 42 1.12 -18.93 -16.45
CA SER A 42 1.68 -20.25 -16.12
C SER A 42 2.89 -20.63 -16.98
N GLU A 43 3.00 -20.07 -18.19
CA GLU A 43 4.09 -20.31 -19.13
C GLU A 43 4.52 -19.00 -19.82
N PRO A 44 5.75 -18.91 -20.39
CA PRO A 44 6.25 -17.70 -21.02
C PRO A 44 5.63 -17.45 -22.42
N ASN A 45 4.31 -17.40 -22.50
CA ASN A 45 3.55 -17.10 -23.73
C ASN A 45 2.21 -16.42 -23.38
N THR A 46 1.62 -15.75 -24.37
CA THR A 46 0.36 -14.98 -24.21
C THR A 46 -0.90 -15.83 -24.17
N ASP A 47 -0.84 -17.09 -24.57
CA ASP A 47 -1.98 -18.00 -24.68
C ASP A 47 -2.14 -18.88 -23.43
N SER A 48 -1.14 -18.89 -22.56
CA SER A 48 -1.15 -19.67 -21.32
C SER A 48 -2.10 -19.10 -20.26
N GLU A 49 -2.43 -19.92 -19.27
CA GLU A 49 -3.34 -19.57 -18.20
C GLU A 49 -2.85 -18.36 -17.39
N VAL A 50 -3.76 -17.47 -17.02
CA VAL A 50 -3.49 -16.36 -16.10
C VAL A 50 -3.63 -16.86 -14.68
N LEU A 51 -2.55 -16.76 -13.91
CA LEU A 51 -2.47 -17.18 -12.50
C LEU A 51 -2.79 -16.03 -11.54
N GLY A 52 -2.54 -14.79 -11.96
CA GLY A 52 -2.77 -13.60 -11.16
C GLY A 52 -2.46 -12.32 -11.92
N LYS A 53 -2.56 -11.20 -11.21
CA LYS A 53 -2.34 -9.85 -11.73
C LYS A 53 -1.26 -9.15 -10.91
N LEU A 54 -0.27 -8.61 -11.60
CA LEU A 54 0.73 -7.72 -11.01
C LEU A 54 0.33 -6.28 -11.35
N TYR A 55 -0.17 -5.55 -10.36
CA TYR A 55 -0.66 -4.19 -10.54
C TYR A 55 0.51 -3.19 -10.69
N ASN A 56 0.21 -2.00 -11.19
CA ASN A 56 1.20 -0.93 -11.29
C ASN A 56 1.87 -0.68 -9.94
N ASN A 57 3.20 -0.53 -9.95
CA ASN A 57 4.05 -0.36 -8.77
C ASN A 57 4.10 -1.57 -7.81
N SER A 58 3.47 -2.71 -8.16
CA SER A 58 3.68 -3.95 -7.41
C SER A 58 5.02 -4.57 -7.75
N ALA A 59 5.64 -5.20 -6.76
CA ALA A 59 6.94 -5.83 -6.91
C ALA A 59 6.85 -7.35 -6.96
N ALA A 60 7.84 -7.94 -7.63
CA ALA A 60 8.07 -9.36 -7.71
C ALA A 60 9.57 -9.66 -7.60
N THR A 61 9.91 -10.86 -7.17
CA THR A 61 11.29 -11.35 -7.23
C THR A 61 11.49 -12.12 -8.53
N VAL A 62 12.50 -11.77 -9.29
CA VAL A 62 12.92 -12.49 -10.50
C VAL A 62 13.65 -13.76 -10.09
N LEU A 63 13.14 -14.89 -10.56
CA LEU A 63 13.76 -16.21 -10.34
C LEU A 63 14.60 -16.65 -11.53
N GLU A 64 14.18 -16.28 -12.74
CA GLU A 64 14.80 -16.70 -13.99
C GLU A 64 14.46 -15.72 -15.12
N THR A 65 15.39 -15.52 -16.05
CA THR A 65 15.18 -14.77 -17.29
C THR A 65 15.16 -15.76 -18.46
N THR A 66 14.09 -15.73 -19.27
CA THR A 66 14.00 -16.56 -20.46
C THR A 66 14.56 -15.86 -21.68
N GLU A 67 15.02 -16.64 -22.69
CA GLU A 67 15.53 -16.08 -23.95
C GLU A 67 14.45 -15.34 -24.77
N ASP A 68 13.18 -15.69 -24.56
CA ASP A 68 12.02 -15.12 -25.27
C ASP A 68 11.49 -13.81 -24.68
N GLY A 69 12.24 -13.18 -23.76
CA GLY A 69 11.87 -11.87 -23.16
C GLY A 69 10.80 -11.97 -22.08
N TRP A 70 10.80 -13.06 -21.30
CA TRP A 70 9.97 -13.23 -20.13
C TRP A 70 10.83 -13.40 -18.89
N TYR A 71 10.29 -12.93 -17.75
CA TYR A 71 10.80 -13.24 -16.43
C TYR A 71 9.91 -14.28 -15.77
N LYS A 72 10.52 -15.32 -15.17
CA LYS A 72 9.86 -16.12 -14.16
C LYS A 72 9.97 -15.39 -12.83
N ILE A 73 8.86 -15.11 -12.22
CA ILE A 73 8.77 -14.29 -11.01
C ILE A 73 8.00 -15.01 -9.91
N THR A 74 8.24 -14.58 -8.66
CA THR A 74 7.36 -14.82 -7.53
C THR A 74 6.95 -13.50 -6.91
N SER A 75 5.66 -13.36 -6.57
CA SER A 75 5.12 -12.14 -5.96
C SER A 75 3.93 -12.52 -5.08
N GLY A 76 4.06 -12.37 -3.76
CA GLY A 76 3.08 -12.87 -2.81
C GLY A 76 2.82 -14.36 -2.98
N SER A 77 1.56 -14.74 -3.20
CA SER A 77 1.13 -16.13 -3.41
C SER A 77 1.30 -16.62 -4.86
N VAL A 78 1.69 -15.74 -5.80
CA VAL A 78 1.74 -16.02 -7.23
C VAL A 78 3.15 -16.30 -7.70
N THR A 79 3.35 -17.43 -8.38
CA THR A 79 4.60 -17.75 -9.11
C THR A 79 4.26 -18.04 -10.57
N GLY A 80 4.90 -17.35 -11.51
CA GLY A 80 4.61 -17.49 -12.94
C GLY A 80 5.50 -16.60 -13.80
N TYR A 81 5.04 -16.30 -15.00
CA TYR A 81 5.81 -15.57 -16.00
C TYR A 81 5.18 -14.22 -16.32
N VAL A 82 6.00 -13.18 -16.43
CA VAL A 82 5.64 -11.83 -16.89
C VAL A 82 6.59 -11.40 -18.00
N LYS A 83 6.09 -10.64 -18.98
CA LYS A 83 6.95 -10.07 -20.03
C LYS A 83 7.87 -9.02 -19.47
N CYS A 84 9.14 -9.04 -19.89
CA CYS A 84 10.16 -8.10 -19.46
C CYS A 84 9.78 -6.63 -19.73
N GLU A 85 9.06 -6.35 -20.83
CA GLU A 85 8.65 -5.00 -21.22
C GLU A 85 7.71 -4.28 -20.24
N TYR A 86 7.06 -5.02 -19.32
CA TYR A 86 6.11 -4.48 -18.35
C TYR A 86 6.69 -4.27 -16.97
N VAL A 87 7.94 -4.64 -16.77
CA VAL A 87 8.61 -4.54 -15.45
C VAL A 87 9.98 -3.90 -15.57
N VAL A 88 10.37 -3.13 -14.57
CA VAL A 88 11.72 -2.57 -14.41
C VAL A 88 12.44 -3.37 -13.33
N THR A 89 13.65 -3.85 -13.62
CA THR A 89 14.45 -4.65 -12.69
C THR A 89 15.68 -3.88 -12.24
N GLY A 90 16.11 -4.13 -10.99
CA GLY A 90 17.37 -3.58 -10.46
C GLY A 90 17.38 -2.06 -10.22
N ASP A 91 16.25 -1.38 -10.31
CA ASP A 91 16.13 0.05 -10.04
C ASP A 91 15.88 0.27 -8.54
N GLU A 92 16.94 0.64 -7.82
CA GLU A 92 16.91 0.88 -6.37
C GLU A 92 16.03 2.07 -6.00
N GLU A 93 16.08 3.16 -6.79
CA GLU A 93 15.28 4.36 -6.51
C GLU A 93 13.79 4.09 -6.66
N LEU A 94 13.42 3.37 -7.72
CA LEU A 94 12.05 2.95 -7.93
C LEU A 94 11.61 1.96 -6.83
N ALA A 95 12.45 0.98 -6.47
CA ALA A 95 12.17 0.01 -5.42
C ALA A 95 11.90 0.70 -4.07
N LYS A 96 12.73 1.65 -3.67
CA LYS A 96 12.54 2.46 -2.45
C LYS A 96 11.26 3.30 -2.51
N LYS A 97 10.95 3.87 -3.67
CA LYS A 97 9.77 4.72 -3.84
C LYS A 97 8.46 3.97 -3.70
N VAL A 98 8.39 2.72 -4.15
CA VAL A 98 7.15 1.90 -4.16
C VAL A 98 7.03 0.97 -2.96
N SER A 99 8.05 0.91 -2.11
CA SER A 99 8.07 0.09 -0.90
C SER A 99 7.74 0.88 0.34
N THR A 100 7.37 0.16 1.40
CA THR A 100 7.30 0.69 2.76
C THR A 100 8.37 0.01 3.60
N ARG A 101 9.21 0.81 4.25
CA ARG A 101 10.24 0.32 5.16
C ARG A 101 9.67 0.21 6.56
N TYR A 102 9.88 -0.92 7.21
CA TYR A 102 9.42 -1.21 8.57
C TYR A 102 10.56 -1.52 9.51
N ALA A 103 10.32 -1.26 10.78
CA ALA A 103 11.15 -1.68 11.91
C ALA A 103 10.28 -2.48 12.89
N THR A 104 10.60 -3.76 13.10
CA THR A 104 9.97 -4.61 14.11
C THR A 104 10.81 -4.57 15.38
N VAL A 105 10.20 -4.26 16.50
CA VAL A 105 10.87 -4.21 17.81
C VAL A 105 11.24 -5.61 18.29
N THR A 106 12.51 -5.83 18.67
CA THR A 106 13.05 -7.13 19.10
C THR A 106 13.35 -7.19 20.61
N THR A 107 13.01 -6.16 21.35
CA THR A 107 13.23 -6.07 22.80
C THR A 107 11.94 -5.76 23.53
N THR A 108 11.83 -6.20 24.78
CA THR A 108 10.59 -6.02 25.58
C THR A 108 10.13 -4.57 25.67
N THR A 109 11.07 -3.62 25.69
CA THR A 109 10.77 -2.18 25.70
C THR A 109 11.85 -1.42 24.96
N LEU A 110 11.46 -0.68 23.92
CA LEU A 110 12.32 0.20 23.14
C LEU A 110 11.91 1.65 23.35
N TYR A 111 12.88 2.51 23.66
CA TYR A 111 12.63 3.95 23.75
C TYR A 111 12.74 4.61 22.38
N VAL A 112 11.71 5.34 22.01
CA VAL A 112 11.75 6.31 20.91
C VAL A 112 12.27 7.62 21.45
N ARG A 113 13.31 8.17 20.84
CA ARG A 113 14.04 9.33 21.35
C ARG A 113 13.90 10.54 20.43
N MET A 114 14.06 11.72 21.02
CA MET A 114 13.97 12.98 20.27
C MET A 114 15.21 13.25 19.41
N GLU A 115 16.36 12.62 19.74
CA GLU A 115 17.63 12.74 19.00
C GLU A 115 18.31 11.36 18.94
N PRO A 116 19.23 11.12 17.97
CA PRO A 116 19.93 9.84 17.82
C PRO A 116 21.02 9.65 18.90
N SER A 117 20.61 9.58 20.16
CA SER A 117 21.49 9.43 21.33
C SER A 117 20.77 8.74 22.48
N THR A 118 21.49 7.88 23.21
CA THR A 118 20.98 7.23 24.42
C THR A 118 20.72 8.20 25.58
N GLU A 119 21.27 9.39 25.52
CA GLU A 119 21.08 10.45 26.54
C GLU A 119 19.91 11.40 26.19
N ALA A 120 19.37 11.31 24.96
CA ALA A 120 18.29 12.16 24.50
C ALA A 120 16.96 11.87 25.22
N GLY A 121 16.10 12.87 25.25
CA GLY A 121 14.76 12.76 25.82
C GLY A 121 13.95 11.65 25.14
N ILE A 122 13.13 10.96 25.92
CA ILE A 122 12.25 9.90 25.45
C ILE A 122 10.96 10.54 24.96
N LEU A 123 10.55 10.23 23.71
CA LEU A 123 9.27 10.63 23.13
C LEU A 123 8.18 9.65 23.59
N THR A 124 8.40 8.34 23.36
CA THR A 124 7.49 7.27 23.73
C THR A 124 8.24 5.95 23.90
N MET A 125 7.52 4.87 24.25
CA MET A 125 8.05 3.52 24.41
C MET A 125 7.27 2.56 23.53
N LEU A 126 7.99 1.62 22.90
CA LEU A 126 7.45 0.59 22.01
C LEU A 126 7.63 -0.79 22.62
N GLY A 127 6.68 -1.69 22.35
CA GLY A 127 6.69 -3.08 22.81
C GLY A 127 7.36 -4.03 21.85
N GLU A 128 7.78 -5.20 22.34
CA GLU A 128 8.33 -6.27 21.53
C GLU A 128 7.30 -6.80 20.53
N GLY A 129 7.71 -6.95 19.26
CA GLY A 129 6.87 -7.45 18.18
C GLY A 129 6.03 -6.37 17.47
N ASP A 130 6.06 -5.13 17.95
CA ASP A 130 5.39 -4.02 17.27
C ASP A 130 6.16 -3.61 16.00
N ASP A 131 5.40 -3.32 14.93
CA ASP A 131 5.91 -2.87 13.63
C ASP A 131 5.65 -1.37 13.45
N PHE A 132 6.69 -0.63 13.08
CA PHE A 132 6.62 0.81 12.82
C PHE A 132 7.18 1.15 11.44
N VAL A 133 6.55 2.13 10.79
CA VAL A 133 7.05 2.65 9.51
C VAL A 133 8.33 3.45 9.78
N VAL A 134 9.41 3.11 9.06
CA VAL A 134 10.65 3.86 9.02
C VAL A 134 10.50 4.97 7.99
N VAL A 135 10.56 6.22 8.42
CA VAL A 135 10.47 7.40 7.54
C VAL A 135 11.82 7.90 7.06
N ASP A 136 12.89 7.56 7.80
CA ASP A 136 14.26 7.88 7.41
C ASP A 136 15.23 6.82 7.95
N ASP A 137 16.00 6.19 7.06
CA ASP A 137 17.06 5.22 7.39
C ASP A 137 18.47 5.72 7.00
N SER A 138 18.62 7.01 6.71
CA SER A 138 19.89 7.62 6.33
C SER A 138 20.99 7.49 7.40
N MET A 139 20.59 7.37 8.67
CA MET A 139 21.48 7.19 9.81
C MET A 139 21.65 5.72 10.26
N LYS A 140 21.15 4.77 9.47
CA LYS A 140 21.20 3.34 9.80
C LYS A 140 22.62 2.85 10.11
N ASP A 141 23.62 3.28 9.34
CA ASP A 141 25.03 2.92 9.57
C ASP A 141 25.62 3.54 10.84
N SER A 142 24.98 4.57 11.37
CA SER A 142 25.29 5.19 12.66
C SER A 142 24.51 4.56 13.82
N GLY A 143 23.72 3.52 13.55
CA GLY A 143 22.96 2.78 14.57
C GLY A 143 21.58 3.36 14.90
N TRP A 144 21.03 4.26 14.05
CA TRP A 144 19.74 4.91 14.29
C TRP A 144 18.88 4.97 13.04
N VAL A 145 17.56 4.85 13.23
CA VAL A 145 16.54 5.13 12.20
C VAL A 145 15.41 5.95 12.81
N ILE A 146 14.66 6.67 11.97
CA ILE A 146 13.48 7.43 12.40
C ILE A 146 12.23 6.61 12.10
N VAL A 147 11.39 6.40 13.10
CA VAL A 147 10.09 5.72 12.99
C VAL A 147 8.95 6.69 13.29
N THR A 148 7.80 6.47 12.67
CA THR A 148 6.56 7.21 12.97
C THR A 148 5.81 6.52 14.09
N THR A 149 5.38 7.28 15.09
CA THR A 149 4.53 6.85 16.21
C THR A 149 3.31 7.77 16.35
N GLU A 150 2.38 7.42 17.23
CA GLU A 150 1.21 8.28 17.53
C GLU A 150 1.62 9.63 18.14
N GLU A 151 2.75 9.69 18.85
CA GLU A 151 3.31 10.89 19.47
C GLU A 151 4.20 11.70 18.52
N GLY A 152 4.45 11.20 17.31
CA GLY A 152 5.26 11.82 16.27
C GLY A 152 6.46 10.97 15.85
N ASP A 153 7.32 11.55 15.03
CA ASP A 153 8.52 10.90 14.52
C ASP A 153 9.65 10.98 15.55
N GLY A 154 10.38 9.87 15.72
CA GLY A 154 11.49 9.81 16.65
C GLY A 154 12.51 8.73 16.31
N TYR A 155 13.65 8.79 16.97
CA TYR A 155 14.79 7.93 16.73
C TYR A 155 14.72 6.65 17.54
N VAL A 156 14.99 5.51 16.90
CA VAL A 156 15.19 4.21 17.54
C VAL A 156 16.53 3.62 17.14
N SER A 157 17.17 2.88 18.09
CA SER A 157 18.44 2.22 17.80
C SER A 157 18.21 0.98 16.93
N THR A 158 19.02 0.81 15.90
CA THR A 158 19.01 -0.37 15.01
C THR A 158 19.39 -1.67 15.71
N ASP A 159 20.03 -1.61 16.88
CA ASP A 159 20.40 -2.79 17.67
C ASP A 159 19.17 -3.55 18.23
N TYR A 160 18.03 -2.87 18.32
CA TYR A 160 16.81 -3.39 18.95
C TYR A 160 15.63 -3.50 18.01
N VAL A 161 15.87 -3.40 16.69
CA VAL A 161 14.84 -3.57 15.67
C VAL A 161 15.33 -4.44 14.52
N ASN A 162 14.42 -5.19 13.92
CA ASN A 162 14.62 -5.83 12.63
C ASN A 162 14.06 -4.91 11.53
N LEU A 163 14.92 -4.46 10.63
CA LEU A 163 14.52 -3.64 9.49
C LEU A 163 14.15 -4.54 8.31
N TRP A 164 12.96 -4.35 7.76
CA TRP A 164 12.50 -5.06 6.58
C TRP A 164 11.71 -4.16 5.65
N THR A 165 11.53 -4.60 4.41
CA THR A 165 10.87 -3.81 3.37
C THR A 165 9.67 -4.58 2.87
N ASP A 166 8.52 -3.93 2.87
CA ASP A 166 7.29 -4.45 2.32
C ASP A 166 7.00 -3.86 0.94
N TYR A 167 6.45 -4.69 0.06
CA TYR A 167 6.04 -4.32 -1.29
C TYR A 167 4.60 -4.77 -1.52
N VAL A 168 3.87 -4.00 -2.30
CA VAL A 168 2.61 -4.49 -2.85
C VAL A 168 2.93 -5.65 -3.80
N THR A 169 2.29 -6.79 -3.59
CA THR A 169 2.51 -8.01 -4.35
C THR A 169 1.40 -8.27 -5.36
N ALA A 170 1.60 -9.27 -6.22
CA ALA A 170 0.59 -9.73 -7.16
C ALA A 170 -0.64 -10.29 -6.44
N GLU A 171 -1.81 -10.04 -6.99
CA GLU A 171 -3.07 -10.64 -6.56
C GLU A 171 -3.31 -11.93 -7.37
N SER A 172 -3.44 -13.06 -6.70
CA SER A 172 -3.81 -14.32 -7.35
C SER A 172 -5.26 -14.28 -7.83
N LYS A 173 -5.60 -15.16 -8.76
CA LYS A 173 -6.98 -15.31 -9.23
C LYS A 173 -7.96 -15.63 -8.09
N ALA A 174 -7.54 -16.46 -7.13
CA ALA A 174 -8.36 -16.79 -5.97
C ALA A 174 -8.56 -15.61 -5.02
N GLU A 175 -7.52 -14.80 -4.80
CA GLU A 175 -7.60 -13.57 -4.01
C GLU A 175 -8.50 -12.54 -4.69
N GLU A 176 -8.37 -12.36 -6.01
CA GLU A 176 -9.24 -11.48 -6.80
C GLU A 176 -10.71 -11.92 -6.68
N GLU A 177 -11.01 -13.21 -6.88
CA GLU A 177 -12.37 -13.74 -6.73
C GLU A 177 -12.93 -13.54 -5.32
N ALA A 178 -12.11 -13.75 -4.29
CA ALA A 178 -12.51 -13.51 -2.90
C ALA A 178 -12.79 -12.04 -2.62
N ARG A 179 -11.95 -11.12 -3.13
CA ARG A 179 -12.14 -9.67 -3.01
C ARG A 179 -13.43 -9.22 -3.69
N LEU A 180 -13.65 -9.65 -4.94
CA LEU A 180 -14.85 -9.31 -5.70
C LEU A 180 -16.13 -9.86 -5.02
N ALA A 181 -16.09 -11.09 -4.50
CA ALA A 181 -17.21 -11.66 -3.76
C ALA A 181 -17.53 -10.87 -2.49
N LYS A 182 -16.48 -10.42 -1.77
CA LYS A 182 -16.64 -9.57 -0.57
C LYS A 182 -17.25 -8.20 -0.93
N GLU A 183 -16.73 -7.54 -1.96
CA GLU A 183 -17.25 -6.24 -2.45
C GLU A 183 -18.73 -6.37 -2.89
N GLU A 184 -19.07 -7.46 -3.56
CA GLU A 184 -20.46 -7.72 -3.96
C GLU A 184 -21.37 -7.95 -2.74
N ALA A 185 -20.92 -8.73 -1.77
CA ALA A 185 -21.67 -8.97 -0.53
C ALA A 185 -21.89 -7.67 0.27
N GLU A 186 -20.87 -6.82 0.38
CA GLU A 186 -20.98 -5.51 1.02
C GLU A 186 -21.96 -4.59 0.29
N ARG A 187 -21.92 -4.55 -1.05
CA ARG A 187 -22.86 -3.79 -1.87
C ARG A 187 -24.30 -4.28 -1.71
N GLN A 188 -24.51 -5.60 -1.68
CA GLN A 188 -25.82 -6.19 -1.45
C GLN A 188 -26.32 -5.90 -0.03
N ALA A 189 -25.46 -5.99 0.99
CA ALA A 189 -25.81 -5.63 2.36
C ALA A 189 -26.17 -4.15 2.50
N ALA A 190 -25.43 -3.25 1.87
CA ALA A 190 -25.73 -1.82 1.84
C ALA A 190 -27.07 -1.53 1.14
N ALA A 191 -27.33 -2.17 0.00
CA ALA A 191 -28.61 -2.04 -0.72
C ALA A 191 -29.78 -2.57 0.10
N ALA A 192 -29.62 -3.72 0.79
CA ALA A 192 -30.66 -4.27 1.68
C ALA A 192 -30.93 -3.36 2.89
N ALA A 193 -29.88 -2.75 3.47
CA ALA A 193 -30.02 -1.79 4.55
C ALA A 193 -30.79 -0.53 4.10
N ALA A 194 -30.46 -0.01 2.92
CA ALA A 194 -31.16 1.14 2.32
C ALA A 194 -32.64 0.82 2.01
N ALA A 195 -32.93 -0.40 1.51
CA ALA A 195 -34.32 -0.84 1.26
C ALA A 195 -35.13 -0.94 2.57
N LYS A 196 -34.53 -1.49 3.63
CA LYS A 196 -35.17 -1.55 4.97
C LYS A 196 -35.42 -0.16 5.55
N ALA A 197 -34.51 0.77 5.36
CA ALA A 197 -34.68 2.16 5.80
C ALA A 197 -35.86 2.85 5.07
N LYS A 198 -35.98 2.65 3.75
CA LYS A 198 -37.12 3.14 2.95
C LYS A 198 -38.45 2.52 3.36
N GLN A 199 -38.50 1.23 3.69
CA GLN A 199 -39.73 0.57 4.20
C GLN A 199 -40.15 1.06 5.59
N LYS A 200 -39.18 1.42 6.44
CA LYS A 200 -39.48 1.96 7.78
C LYS A 200 -40.05 3.38 7.72
N SER A 201 -39.59 4.17 6.76
CA SER A 201 -40.11 5.54 6.55
C SER A 201 -41.52 5.53 5.94
N SER A 202 -41.87 4.57 5.08
CA SER A 202 -43.21 4.44 4.48
C SER A 202 -44.29 3.89 5.43
N LYS A 203 -43.89 3.17 6.49
CA LYS A 203 -44.79 2.60 7.50
C LYS A 203 -45.17 3.59 8.61
N SER A 204 -44.44 4.72 8.73
CA SER A 204 -44.72 5.77 9.73
C SER A 204 -45.73 6.80 9.26
N SER A 205 -46.20 6.72 8.00
CA SER A 205 -47.13 7.71 7.43
C SER A 205 -48.64 7.31 7.38
N THR A 206 -49.02 6.21 8.07
CA THR A 206 -50.40 5.73 8.09
C THR A 206 -50.95 5.71 9.52
N SER A 207 -51.15 6.90 10.13
CA SER A 207 -52.19 7.17 11.12
C SER A 207 -52.09 8.60 11.65
N SER A 208 -52.81 9.51 11.03
CA SER A 208 -53.67 10.53 11.71
C SER A 208 -54.39 11.33 10.66
N ASP A 209 -55.70 11.18 10.74
CA ASP A 209 -56.75 11.89 10.06
C ASP A 209 -56.75 13.39 10.36
N GLY A 210 -57.06 14.19 9.35
CA GLY A 210 -57.83 15.47 9.53
C GLY A 210 -57.04 16.76 9.61
N THR A 211 -57.03 17.48 8.54
CA THR A 211 -57.43 18.90 8.35
C THR A 211 -56.45 19.73 7.52
N SER A 212 -56.99 20.28 6.47
CA SER A 212 -56.40 21.15 5.46
C SER A 212 -55.60 22.33 5.99
N SER A 213 -54.41 22.59 5.40
CA SER A 213 -54.11 23.93 4.85
C SER A 213 -52.80 23.91 4.05
N SER A 214 -52.84 24.58 2.91
CA SER A 214 -51.76 24.82 1.96
C SER A 214 -50.58 25.57 2.58
N GLY A 215 -49.37 25.05 2.42
CA GLY A 215 -48.15 25.77 2.77
C GLY A 215 -46.92 24.90 2.49
N GLY A 216 -46.01 25.39 1.66
CA GLY A 216 -44.80 24.69 1.22
C GLY A 216 -44.00 24.12 2.38
N SER A 217 -43.83 22.79 2.35
CA SER A 217 -43.08 22.06 3.36
C SER A 217 -41.59 22.23 3.13
N SER A 218 -40.98 23.19 3.80
CA SER A 218 -39.55 23.14 4.11
C SER A 218 -39.37 22.01 5.13
N ALA A 219 -38.80 20.89 4.73
CA ALA A 219 -38.39 19.87 5.68
C ALA A 219 -37.32 20.49 6.60
N SER A 220 -37.65 20.68 7.88
CA SER A 220 -36.70 21.17 8.86
C SER A 220 -35.98 19.95 9.47
N TYR A 221 -34.71 19.79 9.17
CA TYR A 221 -33.89 18.80 9.80
C TYR A 221 -33.36 19.34 11.13
N ALA A 222 -33.57 18.60 12.21
CA ALA A 222 -33.07 18.99 13.53
C ALA A 222 -31.51 18.83 13.55
N ALA A 223 -30.81 19.89 13.96
CA ALA A 223 -29.37 19.81 14.16
C ALA A 223 -29.03 18.82 15.28
N PRO A 224 -27.87 18.13 15.19
CA PRO A 224 -27.47 17.13 16.17
C PRO A 224 -27.27 17.81 17.54
N SER A 225 -27.92 17.27 18.56
CA SER A 225 -27.72 17.68 19.96
C SER A 225 -26.68 16.73 20.58
N GLY A 226 -25.40 17.04 20.44
CA GLY A 226 -24.30 16.26 21.01
C GLY A 226 -23.01 16.38 20.22
N SER A 227 -21.88 16.20 20.91
CA SER A 227 -20.55 16.35 20.34
C SER A 227 -19.87 15.00 19.97
N ASN A 228 -20.61 13.90 19.88
CA ASN A 228 -20.04 12.60 19.52
C ASN A 228 -20.22 12.29 18.03
N GLY A 229 -19.26 11.56 17.45
CA GLY A 229 -19.25 11.21 16.02
C GLY A 229 -20.51 10.47 15.55
N GLN A 230 -21.19 9.74 16.46
CA GLN A 230 -22.41 9.01 16.15
C GLN A 230 -23.62 9.94 15.90
N ALA A 231 -23.71 11.05 16.64
CA ALA A 231 -24.75 12.06 16.41
C ALA A 231 -24.56 12.77 15.06
N VAL A 232 -23.29 13.06 14.69
CA VAL A 232 -22.93 13.65 13.40
C VAL A 232 -23.22 12.67 12.26
N ALA A 233 -22.86 11.40 12.41
CA ALA A 233 -23.15 10.36 11.41
C ALA A 233 -24.65 10.15 11.21
N SER A 234 -25.44 10.16 12.30
CA SER A 234 -26.91 10.06 12.24
C SER A 234 -27.56 11.28 11.58
N TYR A 235 -27.00 12.47 11.78
CA TYR A 235 -27.45 13.68 11.10
C TYR A 235 -27.10 13.63 9.61
N ALA A 236 -25.87 13.28 9.24
CA ALA A 236 -25.44 13.17 7.85
C ALA A 236 -26.23 12.11 7.07
N SER A 237 -26.62 11.00 7.71
CA SER A 237 -27.39 9.92 7.06
C SER A 237 -28.79 10.34 6.61
N GLN A 238 -29.35 11.45 7.12
CA GLN A 238 -30.64 12.00 6.69
C GLN A 238 -30.59 12.58 5.27
N PHE A 239 -29.39 12.89 4.77
CA PHE A 239 -29.18 13.47 3.44
C PHE A 239 -28.76 12.47 2.39
N ILE A 240 -28.63 11.19 2.75
CA ILE A 240 -28.29 10.11 1.81
C ILE A 240 -29.43 9.97 0.78
N GLY A 241 -29.09 10.15 -0.51
CA GLY A 241 -30.03 10.05 -1.62
C GLY A 241 -30.56 11.39 -2.12
N ASN A 242 -30.13 12.50 -1.54
CA ASN A 242 -30.39 13.82 -2.14
C ASN A 242 -29.57 13.97 -3.43
N PRO A 243 -30.12 14.63 -4.46
CA PRO A 243 -29.41 14.81 -5.72
C PRO A 243 -28.17 15.69 -5.53
N TYR A 244 -27.07 15.32 -6.19
CA TYR A 244 -25.91 16.19 -6.31
C TYR A 244 -26.23 17.34 -7.29
N VAL A 245 -26.04 18.59 -6.86
CA VAL A 245 -26.19 19.77 -7.71
C VAL A 245 -24.93 20.64 -7.54
N TYR A 246 -24.17 20.78 -8.62
CA TYR A 246 -22.95 21.60 -8.62
C TYR A 246 -23.25 23.05 -8.22
N GLY A 247 -22.57 23.55 -7.17
CA GLY A 247 -22.83 24.87 -6.59
C GLY A 247 -24.13 24.96 -5.78
N GLY A 248 -24.79 23.83 -5.50
CA GLY A 248 -26.01 23.77 -4.69
C GLY A 248 -25.71 23.97 -3.21
N SER A 249 -26.53 24.80 -2.53
CA SER A 249 -26.43 25.09 -1.09
C SER A 249 -27.64 24.61 -0.28
N SER A 250 -28.51 23.81 -0.89
CA SER A 250 -29.75 23.33 -0.26
C SER A 250 -29.62 21.87 0.17
N LEU A 251 -29.73 21.60 1.47
CA LEU A 251 -29.70 20.24 2.05
C LEU A 251 -30.82 19.32 1.54
N THR A 252 -31.88 19.86 0.94
CA THR A 252 -33.04 19.10 0.44
C THR A 252 -33.15 19.05 -1.08
N ASN A 253 -32.62 20.08 -1.77
CA ASN A 253 -32.74 20.23 -3.23
C ASN A 253 -31.43 19.94 -3.98
N GLY A 254 -30.36 19.62 -3.29
CA GLY A 254 -29.06 19.27 -3.79
C GLY A 254 -27.93 20.14 -3.22
N THR A 255 -26.85 19.51 -2.88
CA THR A 255 -25.58 20.12 -2.40
C THR A 255 -24.43 19.65 -3.26
N ASP A 256 -23.34 20.44 -3.29
CA ASP A 256 -22.04 19.99 -3.69
C ASP A 256 -21.18 19.67 -2.44
N CYS A 257 -20.10 18.91 -2.63
CA CYS A 257 -19.12 18.59 -1.61
C CYS A 257 -18.00 19.61 -1.59
#